data_aa658f39bf3589f916a8f3237475892b
#
_entry.id   aa658f39bf3589f916a8f3237475892b
#
_cell.length_a   1.000
_cell.length_b   1.000
_cell.length_c   1.000
_cell.angle_alpha   90.00
_cell.angle_beta   90.00
_cell.angle_gamma   90.00
#
_symmetry.space_group_name_H-M   'P 1'
#
loop_
_entity.id
_entity.type
_entity.pdbx_description
1 polymer ?
#
loop_
_entity_poly.entity_id
_entity_poly.type
_entity_poly.pdbx_seq_one_letter_code
_entity_poly.pdbx_strand_id
1 'polypeptide(L)'
;MLADIMDEKDPGRIAELWRDFMAARAARRARLPRDIVSIEQYMELTEGTARYTGWSAELGKNDDIKPLPQTEADPRFAGYSSTDTVREVVRRYLLEMARPDMSRWMGYAYYTGAGLAYNLDKAAPGWKKGLFRKISGFGSSLDTILLANIKPAGSAEERLKGVYARYEADKMRVGIKAALAADLAVNKIKLDKFRARPGKRYELVFRSVKPADIAVYAPVMLTEYEQLRIFERGATMIEYNSGKKNENAVRFAKSFPVLHYRAEGRFELALEEAPAAVIKAKKTRVKNGVTVYSGGVELDNGVFSWKGEKLEVLEKDGVTTLVF
;
A
#
# COMPACT_ATOMS: atom_id res chain seq x y z
N MET A 1 22.02 -4.38 5.12
CA MET A 1 22.79 -3.58 4.17
C MET A 1 22.84 -2.09 4.52
N LEU A 2 21.71 -1.32 4.50
CA LEU A 2 21.76 0.11 4.86
C LEU A 2 22.27 0.34 6.29
N ALA A 3 21.87 -0.50 7.24
CA ALA A 3 22.40 -0.46 8.61
C ALA A 3 23.92 -0.75 8.66
N ASP A 4 24.40 -1.68 7.84
CA ASP A 4 25.82 -2.01 7.80
C ASP A 4 26.66 -0.86 7.21
N ILE A 5 26.12 -0.15 6.20
CA ILE A 5 26.74 1.07 5.68
C ILE A 5 26.83 2.15 6.77
N MET A 6 25.81 2.25 7.63
CA MET A 6 25.82 3.18 8.77
C MET A 6 26.89 2.82 9.80
N ASP A 7 27.15 1.53 9.99
CA ASP A 7 28.05 1.01 11.02
C ASP A 7 29.52 0.98 10.57
N GLU A 8 29.75 0.98 9.23
CA GLU A 8 31.09 0.90 8.65
C GLU A 8 31.85 2.24 8.77
N LYS A 9 33.14 2.16 8.99
CA LYS A 9 34.03 3.33 9.10
C LYS A 9 35.05 3.44 7.97
N ASP A 10 35.40 2.29 7.34
CA ASP A 10 36.33 2.27 6.24
C ASP A 10 35.70 2.78 4.95
N PRO A 11 36.17 3.86 4.34
CA PRO A 11 35.57 4.43 3.13
C PRO A 11 35.55 3.48 1.93
N GLY A 12 36.57 2.63 1.78
CA GLY A 12 36.61 1.63 0.72
C GLY A 12 35.52 0.57 0.90
N ARG A 13 35.35 0.14 2.13
CA ARG A 13 34.32 -0.82 2.49
C ARG A 13 32.90 -0.24 2.38
N ILE A 14 32.72 1.02 2.77
CA ILE A 14 31.46 1.75 2.57
C ILE A 14 31.10 1.79 1.08
N ALA A 15 32.06 2.11 0.20
CA ALA A 15 31.83 2.13 -1.23
C ALA A 15 31.43 0.75 -1.79
N GLU A 16 32.05 -0.33 -1.31
CA GLU A 16 31.68 -1.69 -1.70
C GLU A 16 30.26 -2.08 -1.22
N LEU A 17 29.91 -1.77 0.03
CA LEU A 17 28.57 -2.01 0.57
C LEU A 17 27.50 -1.25 -0.22
N TRP A 18 27.79 -0.03 -0.65
CA TRP A 18 26.89 0.73 -1.52
C TRP A 18 26.68 0.05 -2.88
N ARG A 19 27.75 -0.43 -3.52
CA ARG A 19 27.66 -1.15 -4.79
C ARG A 19 26.86 -2.44 -4.66
N ASP A 20 27.08 -3.17 -3.58
CA ASP A 20 26.33 -4.37 -3.24
C ASP A 20 24.84 -4.06 -3.02
N PHE A 21 24.53 -3.00 -2.27
CA PHE A 21 23.17 -2.54 -2.05
C PHE A 21 22.48 -2.16 -3.36
N MET A 22 23.15 -1.42 -4.23
CA MET A 22 22.62 -1.02 -5.54
C MET A 22 22.35 -2.22 -6.44
N ALA A 23 23.24 -3.21 -6.46
CA ALA A 23 23.04 -4.44 -7.23
C ALA A 23 21.83 -5.24 -6.73
N ALA A 24 21.72 -5.43 -5.41
CA ALA A 24 20.58 -6.12 -4.81
C ALA A 24 19.25 -5.40 -5.07
N ARG A 25 19.25 -4.07 -4.94
CA ARG A 25 18.09 -3.21 -5.18
C ARG A 25 17.64 -3.27 -6.64
N ALA A 26 18.55 -3.18 -7.58
CA ALA A 26 18.27 -3.31 -9.02
C ALA A 26 17.69 -4.68 -9.35
N ALA A 27 18.28 -5.76 -8.85
CA ALA A 27 17.81 -7.12 -9.07
C ALA A 27 16.40 -7.36 -8.50
N ARG A 28 16.11 -6.77 -7.33
CA ARG A 28 14.76 -6.84 -6.73
C ARG A 28 13.74 -6.08 -7.59
N ARG A 29 14.06 -4.85 -7.99
CA ARG A 29 13.16 -3.99 -8.76
C ARG A 29 12.89 -4.51 -10.17
N ALA A 30 13.83 -5.18 -10.79
CA ALA A 30 13.64 -5.83 -12.09
C ALA A 30 12.53 -6.90 -12.07
N ARG A 31 12.14 -7.38 -10.89
CA ARG A 31 11.07 -8.38 -10.68
C ARG A 31 9.73 -7.75 -10.29
N LEU A 32 9.68 -6.45 -10.08
CA LEU A 32 8.48 -5.74 -9.66
C LEU A 32 7.82 -5.02 -10.85
N PRO A 33 6.49 -4.88 -10.86
CA PRO A 33 5.80 -4.00 -11.79
C PRO A 33 6.33 -2.56 -11.69
N ARG A 34 6.35 -1.85 -12.82
CA ARG A 34 6.91 -0.49 -12.91
C ARG A 34 6.20 0.52 -12.00
N ASP A 35 4.89 0.41 -11.88
CA ASP A 35 4.07 1.24 -11.00
C ASP A 35 4.45 1.04 -9.53
N ILE A 36 4.69 -0.19 -9.10
CA ILE A 36 5.15 -0.49 -7.73
C ILE A 36 6.53 0.12 -7.48
N VAL A 37 7.46 0.02 -8.44
CA VAL A 37 8.78 0.65 -8.32
C VAL A 37 8.66 2.17 -8.23
N SER A 38 7.78 2.77 -9.03
CA SER A 38 7.54 4.23 -9.02
C SER A 38 6.93 4.69 -7.69
N ILE A 39 5.96 3.96 -7.16
CA ILE A 39 5.37 4.25 -5.84
C ILE A 39 6.43 4.14 -4.74
N GLU A 40 7.22 3.07 -4.73
CA GLU A 40 8.31 2.89 -3.77
C GLU A 40 9.30 4.08 -3.82
N GLN A 41 9.75 4.46 -5.01
CA GLN A 41 10.66 5.58 -5.21
C GLN A 41 10.07 6.91 -4.74
N TYR A 42 8.80 7.14 -5.03
CA TYR A 42 8.08 8.32 -4.58
C TYR A 42 7.96 8.37 -3.06
N MET A 43 7.55 7.28 -2.43
CA MET A 43 7.41 7.21 -0.97
C MET A 43 8.76 7.32 -0.24
N GLU A 44 9.82 6.74 -0.78
CA GLU A 44 11.18 6.91 -0.23
C GLU A 44 11.63 8.36 -0.29
N LEU A 45 11.34 9.03 -1.43
CA LEU A 45 11.72 10.42 -1.64
C LEU A 45 10.91 11.37 -0.75
N THR A 46 9.60 11.20 -0.65
CA THR A 46 8.70 12.13 0.07
C THR A 46 8.63 11.77 1.55
N GLU A 47 8.10 10.61 1.87
CA GLU A 47 7.82 10.19 3.23
C GLU A 47 9.10 9.80 3.98
N GLY A 48 10.02 9.10 3.31
CA GLY A 48 11.27 8.66 3.91
C GLY A 48 12.19 9.83 4.25
N THR A 49 12.35 10.79 3.34
CA THR A 49 13.16 12.01 3.63
C THR A 49 12.48 12.90 4.66
N ALA A 50 11.15 13.03 4.64
CA ALA A 50 10.41 13.76 5.65
C ALA A 50 10.61 13.14 7.05
N ARG A 51 10.54 11.80 7.14
CA ARG A 51 10.82 11.07 8.39
C ARG A 51 12.24 11.34 8.89
N TYR A 52 13.23 11.25 8.01
CA TYR A 52 14.62 11.57 8.36
C TYR A 52 14.79 13.01 8.82
N THR A 53 14.16 13.96 8.13
CA THR A 53 14.20 15.39 8.50
C THR A 53 13.55 15.63 9.86
N GLY A 54 12.39 15.00 10.13
CA GLY A 54 11.73 15.06 11.42
C GLY A 54 12.64 14.57 12.55
N TRP A 55 13.21 13.39 12.42
CA TRP A 55 14.16 12.87 13.41
C TRP A 55 15.41 13.74 13.55
N SER A 56 15.93 14.29 12.46
CA SER A 56 17.10 15.19 12.52
C SER A 56 16.77 16.49 13.24
N ALA A 57 15.56 17.01 13.08
CA ALA A 57 15.10 18.20 13.78
C ALA A 57 14.81 17.91 15.27
N GLU A 58 14.23 16.77 15.57
CA GLU A 58 13.83 16.37 16.92
C GLU A 58 15.04 15.96 17.78
N LEU A 59 15.94 15.13 17.21
CA LEU A 59 17.04 14.50 17.96
C LEU A 59 18.40 15.22 17.75
N GLY A 60 18.54 16.02 16.68
CA GLY A 60 19.79 16.69 16.34
C GLY A 60 20.10 17.94 17.18
N LYS A 61 19.17 18.41 18.03
CA LYS A 61 19.29 19.61 18.89
C LYS A 61 19.10 19.30 20.36
N ASN A 62 19.25 18.06 20.76
CA ASN A 62 18.92 17.62 22.12
C ASN A 62 19.71 18.31 23.25
N ASP A 63 20.85 18.91 22.94
CA ASP A 63 21.66 19.60 23.95
C ASP A 63 21.03 20.94 24.39
N ASP A 64 20.16 21.53 23.56
CA ASP A 64 19.57 22.86 23.81
C ASP A 64 18.09 22.82 24.28
N ILE A 65 17.39 21.69 24.09
CA ILE A 65 15.99 21.57 24.42
C ILE A 65 15.85 20.82 25.75
N LYS A 66 15.70 21.58 26.84
CA LYS A 66 15.31 20.98 28.13
C LYS A 66 13.80 20.76 28.15
N PRO A 67 13.35 19.57 28.57
CA PRO A 67 11.92 19.37 28.85
C PRO A 67 11.40 20.41 29.86
N LEU A 68 10.16 20.82 29.71
CA LEU A 68 9.52 21.62 30.72
C LEU A 68 9.43 20.81 32.04
N PRO A 69 9.69 21.40 33.22
CA PRO A 69 9.63 20.67 34.50
C PRO A 69 8.33 19.87 34.70
N GLN A 70 7.22 20.37 34.16
CA GLN A 70 5.92 19.71 34.21
C GLN A 70 5.89 18.42 33.40
N THR A 71 6.70 18.31 32.32
CA THR A 71 6.77 17.11 31.45
C THR A 71 7.76 16.10 31.99
N GLU A 72 8.78 16.51 32.75
CA GLU A 72 9.71 15.59 33.41
C GLU A 72 9.03 14.72 34.47
N ALA A 73 8.05 15.29 35.19
CA ALA A 73 7.33 14.60 36.24
C ALA A 73 6.18 13.69 35.75
N ASP A 74 5.79 13.79 34.50
CA ASP A 74 4.66 13.04 33.94
C ASP A 74 5.13 11.79 33.17
N PRO A 75 4.78 10.56 33.65
CA PRO A 75 5.19 9.30 33.00
C PRO A 75 4.77 9.20 31.54
N ARG A 76 3.75 9.92 31.08
CA ARG A 76 3.31 9.94 29.69
C ARG A 76 4.36 10.56 28.76
N PHE A 77 5.26 11.38 29.29
CA PHE A 77 6.34 12.05 28.58
C PHE A 77 7.72 11.44 28.88
N ALA A 78 7.79 10.27 29.52
CA ALA A 78 9.05 9.60 29.83
C ALA A 78 9.92 9.31 28.59
N GLY A 79 9.32 9.28 27.39
CA GLY A 79 10.04 9.17 26.12
C GLY A 79 10.59 10.48 25.55
N TYR A 80 10.25 11.64 26.13
CA TYR A 80 10.73 12.94 25.65
C TYR A 80 12.20 13.21 25.99
N SER A 81 12.74 12.49 26.95
CA SER A 81 14.15 12.53 27.32
C SER A 81 14.95 11.42 26.61
N SER A 82 14.48 10.91 25.48
CA SER A 82 15.22 9.91 24.73
C SER A 82 16.60 10.43 24.33
N THR A 83 17.63 9.74 24.80
CA THR A 83 19.03 9.98 24.43
C THR A 83 19.39 9.34 23.09
N ASP A 84 18.40 8.76 22.38
CA ASP A 84 18.61 8.15 21.09
C ASP A 84 19.12 9.19 20.08
N THR A 85 20.20 8.88 19.40
CA THR A 85 20.66 9.67 18.25
C THR A 85 19.84 9.35 17.01
N VAL A 86 19.84 10.27 16.03
CA VAL A 86 19.24 10.02 14.71
C VAL A 86 19.76 8.71 14.11
N ARG A 87 21.05 8.40 14.29
CA ARG A 87 21.66 7.16 13.83
C ARG A 87 21.00 5.92 14.46
N GLU A 88 20.83 5.92 15.77
CA GLU A 88 20.25 4.79 16.51
C GLU A 88 18.78 4.56 16.12
N VAL A 89 18.01 5.62 15.98
CA VAL A 89 16.61 5.55 15.55
C VAL A 89 16.51 4.99 14.13
N VAL A 90 17.24 5.54 13.18
CA VAL A 90 17.22 5.07 11.78
C VAL A 90 17.67 3.60 11.71
N ARG A 91 18.74 3.24 12.42
CA ARG A 91 19.29 1.89 12.45
C ARG A 91 18.28 0.88 13.03
N ARG A 92 17.64 1.22 14.14
CA ARG A 92 16.61 0.38 14.79
C ARG A 92 15.48 0.05 13.81
N TYR A 93 14.92 1.06 13.14
CA TYR A 93 13.85 0.86 12.18
C TYR A 93 14.27 0.06 10.94
N LEU A 94 15.48 0.26 10.43
CA LEU A 94 16.01 -0.55 9.34
C LEU A 94 16.13 -2.04 9.72
N LEU A 95 16.54 -2.35 10.95
CA LEU A 95 16.63 -3.72 11.45
C LEU A 95 15.26 -4.35 11.72
N GLU A 96 14.30 -3.55 12.22
CA GLU A 96 12.92 -4.00 12.38
C GLU A 96 12.27 -4.35 11.04
N MET A 97 12.53 -3.55 10.00
CA MET A 97 12.04 -3.82 8.64
C MET A 97 12.70 -5.02 7.95
N ALA A 98 13.87 -5.45 8.42
CA ALA A 98 14.52 -6.65 7.93
C ALA A 98 13.83 -7.96 8.37
N ARG A 99 12.87 -7.88 9.30
CA ARG A 99 12.07 -9.04 9.72
C ARG A 99 11.00 -9.33 8.66
N PRO A 100 10.73 -10.60 8.36
CA PRO A 100 9.68 -11.00 7.44
C PRO A 100 8.30 -10.75 8.06
N ASP A 101 7.80 -9.53 7.94
CA ASP A 101 6.48 -9.11 8.39
C ASP A 101 5.79 -8.36 7.24
N MET A 102 4.89 -9.06 6.56
CA MET A 102 4.17 -8.54 5.40
C MET A 102 3.17 -7.42 5.76
N SER A 103 2.76 -7.31 7.03
CA SER A 103 1.83 -6.26 7.47
C SER A 103 2.44 -4.85 7.40
N ARG A 104 3.77 -4.76 7.30
CA ARG A 104 4.53 -3.51 7.35
C ARG A 104 5.07 -3.04 5.98
N TRP A 105 4.59 -3.60 4.88
CA TRP A 105 5.14 -3.29 3.55
C TRP A 105 5.12 -1.79 3.20
N MET A 106 4.09 -1.06 3.62
CA MET A 106 4.05 0.40 3.44
C MET A 106 5.13 1.12 4.25
N GLY A 107 5.39 0.67 5.48
CA GLY A 107 6.47 1.22 6.32
C GLY A 107 7.86 0.99 5.75
N TYR A 108 8.04 -0.03 4.91
CA TYR A 108 9.33 -0.33 4.28
C TYR A 108 9.91 0.87 3.52
N ALA A 109 9.14 1.52 2.67
CA ALA A 109 9.60 2.67 1.88
C ALA A 109 9.94 3.88 2.77
N TYR A 110 9.17 4.12 3.84
CA TYR A 110 9.46 5.19 4.81
C TYR A 110 10.83 5.01 5.45
N TYR A 111 11.12 3.82 5.96
CA TYR A 111 12.36 3.56 6.70
C TYR A 111 13.55 3.35 5.78
N THR A 112 13.35 2.75 4.61
CA THR A 112 14.39 2.64 3.58
C THR A 112 14.79 4.03 3.08
N GLY A 113 13.81 4.90 2.80
CA GLY A 113 14.06 6.29 2.41
C GLY A 113 14.79 7.10 3.48
N ALA A 114 14.41 6.95 4.75
CA ALA A 114 15.11 7.59 5.87
C ALA A 114 16.56 7.07 6.00
N GLY A 115 16.77 5.76 5.86
CA GLY A 115 18.09 5.16 5.86
C GLY A 115 18.96 5.61 4.69
N LEU A 116 18.38 5.75 3.49
CA LEU A 116 19.04 6.31 2.32
C LEU A 116 19.44 7.77 2.56
N ALA A 117 18.52 8.60 3.07
CA ALA A 117 18.79 10.01 3.35
C ALA A 117 19.90 10.21 4.37
N TYR A 118 19.89 9.44 5.47
CA TYR A 118 20.92 9.45 6.48
C TYR A 118 22.32 9.12 5.89
N ASN A 119 22.37 8.05 5.10
CA ASN A 119 23.63 7.62 4.52
C ASN A 119 24.11 8.57 3.39
N LEU A 120 23.18 9.19 2.64
CA LEU A 120 23.50 10.20 1.62
C LEU A 120 24.09 11.48 2.23
N ASP A 121 23.71 11.88 3.43
CA ASP A 121 24.34 13.02 4.10
C ASP A 121 25.84 12.82 4.33
N LYS A 122 26.29 11.57 4.48
CA LYS A 122 27.70 11.22 4.59
C LYS A 122 28.38 11.01 3.24
N ALA A 123 27.71 10.32 2.31
CA ALA A 123 28.31 9.90 1.05
C ALA A 123 28.28 11.00 -0.03
N ALA A 124 27.33 11.92 0.03
CA ALA A 124 27.11 12.96 -0.98
C ALA A 124 26.66 14.28 -0.34
N PRO A 125 27.53 14.96 0.43
CA PRO A 125 27.18 16.22 1.07
C PRO A 125 26.58 17.23 0.09
N GLY A 126 25.42 17.78 0.43
CA GLY A 126 24.69 18.72 -0.44
C GLY A 126 23.71 18.10 -1.43
N TRP A 127 23.49 16.80 -1.40
CA TRP A 127 22.49 16.10 -2.23
C TRP A 127 21.08 16.74 -2.13
N LYS A 128 20.74 17.33 -1.00
CA LYS A 128 19.45 18.00 -0.75
C LYS A 128 19.24 19.25 -1.61
N LYS A 129 20.32 19.93 -2.04
CA LYS A 129 20.23 21.20 -2.78
C LYS A 129 19.48 21.11 -4.11
N GLY A 130 19.48 19.94 -4.73
CA GLY A 130 18.79 19.67 -6.01
C GLY A 130 17.44 18.99 -5.87
N LEU A 131 17.11 18.50 -4.68
CA LEU A 131 15.99 17.60 -4.48
C LEU A 131 14.64 18.22 -4.85
N PHE A 132 14.38 19.44 -4.37
CA PHE A 132 13.11 20.13 -4.55
C PHE A 132 13.00 20.96 -5.84
N ARG A 133 14.09 21.18 -6.54
CA ARG A 133 14.10 21.94 -7.80
C ARG A 133 13.54 21.14 -9.00
N LYS A 134 13.45 19.83 -8.91
CA LYS A 134 13.03 18.91 -9.98
C LYS A 134 11.75 18.12 -9.68
N ILE A 135 11.03 18.45 -8.62
CA ILE A 135 9.79 17.72 -8.21
C ILE A 135 8.60 18.02 -9.15
N SER A 136 8.73 18.83 -10.16
CA SER A 136 7.68 19.07 -11.15
C SER A 136 7.39 17.88 -12.10
N GLY A 137 7.90 16.68 -11.80
CA GLY A 137 7.60 15.44 -12.51
C GLY A 137 8.23 14.25 -11.78
N PHE A 138 7.62 13.09 -11.89
CA PHE A 138 8.01 11.80 -11.28
C PHE A 138 9.44 11.30 -11.61
N GLY A 139 10.36 12.17 -12.02
CA GLY A 139 11.67 11.83 -12.53
C GLY A 139 12.83 11.87 -11.52
N SER A 140 12.63 12.35 -10.30
CA SER A 140 13.68 12.38 -9.28
C SER A 140 13.46 11.29 -8.25
N SER A 141 14.45 10.43 -8.03
CA SER A 141 14.45 9.43 -6.97
C SER A 141 15.78 9.48 -6.22
N LEU A 142 15.81 8.94 -5.00
CA LEU A 142 17.05 8.77 -4.26
C LEU A 142 18.05 7.89 -5.01
N ASP A 143 17.58 6.98 -5.86
CA ASP A 143 18.44 6.16 -6.73
C ASP A 143 19.20 6.99 -7.74
N THR A 144 18.58 8.00 -8.34
CA THR A 144 19.25 8.91 -9.29
C THR A 144 20.41 9.62 -8.61
N ILE A 145 20.22 10.04 -7.36
CA ILE A 145 21.27 10.69 -6.56
C ILE A 145 22.38 9.69 -6.22
N LEU A 146 22.01 8.46 -5.81
CA LEU A 146 22.96 7.40 -5.52
C LEU A 146 23.82 7.07 -6.74
N LEU A 147 23.20 6.85 -7.92
CA LEU A 147 23.89 6.52 -9.16
C LEU A 147 24.83 7.64 -9.63
N ALA A 148 24.50 8.90 -9.36
CA ALA A 148 25.36 10.03 -9.67
C ALA A 148 26.64 10.06 -8.81
N ASN A 149 26.58 9.54 -7.59
CA ASN A 149 27.67 9.59 -6.61
C ASN A 149 28.43 8.26 -6.46
N ILE A 150 27.76 7.14 -6.72
CA ILE A 150 28.32 5.81 -6.52
C ILE A 150 28.25 5.05 -7.85
N LYS A 151 29.38 4.98 -8.53
CA LYS A 151 29.46 4.30 -9.81
C LYS A 151 29.45 2.78 -9.60
N PRO A 152 28.63 2.03 -10.36
CA PRO A 152 28.73 0.58 -10.42
C PRO A 152 30.16 0.15 -10.79
N ALA A 153 30.64 -0.92 -10.17
CA ALA A 153 31.91 -1.54 -10.50
C ALA A 153 31.82 -3.05 -10.34
N GLY A 154 32.45 -3.80 -11.23
CA GLY A 154 32.41 -5.24 -11.26
C GLY A 154 31.09 -5.81 -11.80
N SER A 155 31.00 -7.14 -11.83
CA SER A 155 29.82 -7.85 -12.28
C SER A 155 28.68 -7.76 -11.24
N ALA A 156 27.50 -7.34 -11.68
CA ALA A 156 26.31 -7.32 -10.82
C ALA A 156 25.95 -8.73 -10.32
N GLU A 157 26.18 -9.77 -11.11
CA GLU A 157 25.91 -11.15 -10.75
C GLU A 157 26.85 -11.64 -9.64
N GLU A 158 28.14 -11.36 -9.74
CA GLU A 158 29.12 -11.73 -8.69
C GLU A 158 28.82 -11.01 -7.39
N ARG A 159 28.45 -9.73 -7.45
CA ARG A 159 28.03 -8.96 -6.28
C ARG A 159 26.80 -9.57 -5.65
N LEU A 160 25.81 -9.96 -6.43
CA LEU A 160 24.60 -10.61 -5.91
C LEU A 160 24.89 -11.95 -5.24
N LYS A 161 25.81 -12.76 -5.79
CA LYS A 161 26.26 -14.00 -5.13
C LYS A 161 26.87 -13.70 -3.74
N GLY A 162 27.74 -12.70 -3.67
CA GLY A 162 28.34 -12.26 -2.41
C GLY A 162 27.31 -11.73 -1.39
N VAL A 163 26.35 -10.93 -1.87
CA VAL A 163 25.22 -10.42 -1.05
C VAL A 163 24.38 -11.56 -0.53
N TYR A 164 24.00 -12.52 -1.37
CA TYR A 164 23.15 -13.65 -0.98
C TYR A 164 23.83 -14.54 0.05
N ALA A 165 25.14 -14.78 -0.10
CA ALA A 165 25.91 -15.52 0.88
C ALA A 165 26.02 -14.76 2.22
N ARG A 166 26.37 -13.47 2.20
CA ARG A 166 26.56 -12.65 3.41
C ARG A 166 25.29 -12.49 4.23
N TYR A 167 24.14 -12.34 3.58
CA TYR A 167 22.86 -12.11 4.24
C TYR A 167 22.00 -13.39 4.33
N GLU A 168 22.58 -14.55 4.10
CA GLU A 168 21.88 -15.83 4.19
C GLU A 168 20.54 -15.83 3.44
N ALA A 169 20.54 -15.36 2.18
CA ALA A 169 19.33 -15.10 1.41
C ALA A 169 18.39 -16.31 1.32
N ASP A 170 18.92 -17.54 1.37
CA ASP A 170 18.09 -18.74 1.33
C ASP A 170 17.33 -18.94 2.66
N LYS A 171 17.94 -18.66 3.81
CA LYS A 171 17.23 -18.65 5.10
C LYS A 171 16.14 -17.58 5.12
N MET A 172 16.44 -16.37 4.59
CA MET A 172 15.45 -15.31 4.46
C MET A 172 14.28 -15.74 3.58
N ARG A 173 14.53 -16.40 2.45
CA ARG A 173 13.48 -16.93 1.55
C ARG A 173 12.57 -17.93 2.26
N VAL A 174 13.13 -18.83 3.06
CA VAL A 174 12.36 -19.78 3.87
C VAL A 174 11.49 -19.02 4.87
N GLY A 175 12.05 -18.05 5.59
CA GLY A 175 11.31 -17.22 6.53
C GLY A 175 10.18 -16.43 5.88
N ILE A 176 10.44 -15.80 4.72
CA ILE A 176 9.42 -15.05 3.95
C ILE A 176 8.31 -16.00 3.47
N LYS A 177 8.64 -17.20 2.97
CA LYS A 177 7.63 -18.19 2.56
C LYS A 177 6.76 -18.61 3.73
N ALA A 178 7.35 -18.85 4.90
CA ALA A 178 6.60 -19.21 6.10
C ALA A 178 5.69 -18.07 6.58
N ALA A 179 6.18 -16.82 6.58
CA ALA A 179 5.39 -15.64 6.92
C ALA A 179 4.22 -15.44 5.94
N LEU A 180 4.49 -15.57 4.64
CA LEU A 180 3.43 -15.47 3.61
C LEU A 180 2.38 -16.57 3.78
N ALA A 181 2.78 -17.80 4.07
CA ALA A 181 1.84 -18.90 4.31
C ALA A 181 0.97 -18.64 5.56
N ALA A 182 1.56 -18.08 6.62
CA ALA A 182 0.84 -17.69 7.83
C ALA A 182 -0.17 -16.56 7.54
N ASP A 183 0.23 -15.52 6.80
CA ASP A 183 -0.65 -14.43 6.39
C ASP A 183 -1.80 -14.93 5.51
N LEU A 184 -1.52 -15.82 4.55
CA LEU A 184 -2.55 -16.42 3.71
C LEU A 184 -3.55 -17.24 4.55
N ALA A 185 -3.08 -17.98 5.56
CA ALA A 185 -3.97 -18.72 6.46
C ALA A 185 -4.88 -17.78 7.25
N VAL A 186 -4.35 -16.68 7.81
CA VAL A 186 -5.14 -15.66 8.51
C VAL A 186 -6.13 -14.99 7.54
N ASN A 187 -5.70 -14.66 6.33
CA ASN A 187 -6.54 -14.01 5.32
C ASN A 187 -7.65 -14.94 4.84
N LYS A 188 -7.38 -16.26 4.76
CA LYS A 188 -8.41 -17.27 4.50
C LYS A 188 -9.49 -17.29 5.57
N ILE A 189 -9.11 -17.25 6.84
CA ILE A 189 -10.08 -17.18 7.97
C ILE A 189 -10.97 -15.94 7.83
N LYS A 190 -10.42 -14.80 7.44
CA LYS A 190 -11.19 -13.57 7.21
C LYS A 190 -12.16 -13.71 6.04
N LEU A 191 -11.73 -14.35 4.95
CA LEU A 191 -12.58 -14.66 3.81
C LEU A 191 -13.74 -15.58 4.21
N ASP A 192 -13.44 -16.64 4.95
CA ASP A 192 -14.45 -17.59 5.42
C ASP A 192 -15.47 -16.90 6.35
N LYS A 193 -15.01 -16.01 7.24
CA LYS A 193 -15.88 -15.17 8.07
C LYS A 193 -16.75 -14.23 7.24
N PHE A 194 -16.19 -13.62 6.18
CA PHE A 194 -17.00 -12.78 5.28
C PHE A 194 -18.10 -13.62 4.59
N ARG A 195 -17.73 -14.79 4.08
CA ARG A 195 -18.67 -15.71 3.41
C ARG A 195 -19.73 -16.29 4.35
N ALA A 196 -19.41 -16.44 5.62
CA ALA A 196 -20.34 -16.93 6.64
C ALA A 196 -21.30 -15.85 7.20
N ARG A 197 -21.16 -14.59 6.77
CA ARG A 197 -22.06 -13.52 7.23
C ARG A 197 -23.49 -13.84 6.86
N PRO A 198 -24.45 -13.70 7.79
CA PRO A 198 -25.86 -13.87 7.50
C PRO A 198 -26.37 -12.75 6.59
N GLY A 199 -27.57 -12.95 6.06
CA GLY A 199 -28.29 -11.92 5.32
C GLY A 199 -28.37 -12.14 3.82
N LYS A 200 -29.02 -11.19 3.14
CA LYS A 200 -29.22 -11.23 1.70
C LYS A 200 -27.90 -10.91 0.98
N ARG A 201 -27.58 -11.72 -0.03
CA ARG A 201 -26.38 -11.54 -0.86
C ARG A 201 -26.68 -10.67 -2.06
N TYR A 202 -25.75 -9.76 -2.33
CA TYR A 202 -25.74 -8.95 -3.54
C TYR A 202 -24.41 -9.13 -4.27
N GLU A 203 -24.51 -9.28 -5.57
CA GLU A 203 -23.37 -9.17 -6.48
C GLU A 203 -23.50 -7.92 -7.33
N LEU A 204 -22.43 -7.14 -7.38
CA LEU A 204 -22.32 -5.97 -8.26
C LEU A 204 -21.38 -6.33 -9.40
N VAL A 205 -21.83 -6.25 -10.64
CA VAL A 205 -21.08 -6.65 -11.84
C VAL A 205 -21.02 -5.48 -12.82
N PHE A 206 -19.82 -5.13 -13.25
CA PHE A 206 -19.56 -4.03 -14.19
C PHE A 206 -19.13 -4.60 -15.55
N ARG A 207 -20.10 -5.03 -16.37
CA ARG A 207 -19.84 -5.79 -17.63
C ARG A 207 -19.02 -5.05 -18.66
N SER A 208 -19.18 -3.75 -18.78
CA SER A 208 -18.56 -2.93 -19.82
C SER A 208 -17.30 -2.23 -19.37
N VAL A 209 -16.77 -2.58 -18.20
CA VAL A 209 -15.64 -1.89 -17.56
C VAL A 209 -14.50 -2.89 -17.38
N LYS A 210 -13.29 -2.49 -17.76
CA LYS A 210 -12.12 -3.31 -17.48
C LYS A 210 -11.86 -3.31 -15.96
N PRO A 211 -11.46 -4.43 -15.35
CA PRO A 211 -11.17 -4.47 -13.91
C PRO A 211 -10.16 -3.41 -13.45
N ALA A 212 -9.22 -3.01 -14.30
CA ALA A 212 -8.24 -1.96 -14.03
C ALA A 212 -8.85 -0.54 -13.95
N ASP A 213 -10.04 -0.35 -14.52
CA ASP A 213 -10.75 0.93 -14.56
C ASP A 213 -11.75 1.06 -13.39
N ILE A 214 -11.67 0.17 -12.41
CA ILE A 214 -12.51 0.17 -11.22
C ILE A 214 -11.67 0.56 -10.00
N ALA A 215 -12.07 1.63 -9.33
CA ALA A 215 -11.48 2.11 -8.09
C ALA A 215 -12.41 1.87 -6.90
N VAL A 216 -11.87 1.43 -5.78
CA VAL A 216 -12.62 1.26 -4.53
C VAL A 216 -12.10 2.26 -3.50
N TYR A 217 -12.97 3.11 -3.02
CA TYR A 217 -12.68 4.04 -1.93
C TYR A 217 -13.11 3.39 -0.62
N ALA A 218 -12.14 3.08 0.23
CA ALA A 218 -12.35 2.44 1.51
C ALA A 218 -11.40 2.99 2.57
N PRO A 219 -11.83 3.08 3.83
CA PRO A 219 -10.92 3.29 4.94
C PRO A 219 -9.90 2.14 4.99
N VAL A 220 -8.67 2.47 5.35
CA VAL A 220 -7.54 1.55 5.31
C VAL A 220 -7.80 0.29 6.14
N MET A 221 -8.08 -0.83 5.51
CA MET A 221 -7.74 -2.22 5.89
C MET A 221 -8.16 -3.14 4.76
N LEU A 222 -7.18 -3.47 3.95
CA LEU A 222 -7.31 -4.37 2.83
C LEU A 222 -6.72 -5.73 3.23
N THR A 223 -7.52 -6.79 3.11
CA THR A 223 -7.05 -8.17 3.20
C THR A 223 -7.05 -8.77 1.81
N GLU A 224 -5.90 -9.26 1.36
CA GLU A 224 -5.78 -9.94 0.06
C GLU A 224 -5.63 -11.45 0.28
N TYR A 225 -6.37 -12.23 -0.51
CA TYR A 225 -6.26 -13.68 -0.58
C TYR A 225 -6.38 -14.11 -2.04
N GLU A 226 -5.29 -14.53 -2.65
CA GLU A 226 -5.19 -14.86 -4.07
C GLU A 226 -5.66 -13.67 -4.96
N GLN A 227 -6.74 -13.87 -5.75
CA GLN A 227 -7.33 -12.85 -6.61
C GLN A 227 -8.45 -12.04 -5.92
N LEU A 228 -8.63 -12.24 -4.61
CA LEU A 228 -9.71 -11.63 -3.83
C LEU A 228 -9.18 -10.50 -2.94
N ARG A 229 -9.98 -9.47 -2.77
CA ARG A 229 -9.74 -8.37 -1.82
C ARG A 229 -10.94 -8.23 -0.89
N ILE A 230 -10.69 -8.21 0.41
CA ILE A 230 -11.72 -7.93 1.41
C ILE A 230 -11.46 -6.55 1.99
N PHE A 231 -12.41 -5.66 1.81
CA PHE A 231 -12.42 -4.35 2.46
C PHE A 231 -13.16 -4.47 3.79
N GLU A 232 -12.48 -4.88 4.85
CA GLU A 232 -13.06 -5.24 6.14
C GLU A 232 -13.80 -4.09 6.83
N ARG A 233 -13.22 -2.89 6.80
CA ARG A 233 -13.83 -1.66 7.31
C ARG A 233 -14.83 -1.03 6.35
N GLY A 234 -15.01 -1.66 5.22
CA GLY A 234 -15.98 -1.35 4.23
C GLY A 234 -15.55 -0.34 3.18
N ALA A 235 -16.19 -0.47 2.01
CA ALA A 235 -16.13 0.53 0.96
C ALA A 235 -17.13 1.66 1.26
N THR A 236 -16.76 2.88 0.89
CA THR A 236 -17.66 4.04 0.85
C THR A 236 -18.15 4.33 -0.56
N MET A 237 -17.36 3.90 -1.57
CA MET A 237 -17.70 4.08 -2.97
C MET A 237 -16.93 3.08 -3.84
N ILE A 238 -17.59 2.58 -4.87
CA ILE A 238 -16.96 1.86 -5.99
C ILE A 238 -17.16 2.75 -7.21
N GLU A 239 -16.07 3.31 -7.72
CA GLU A 239 -16.06 4.14 -8.92
C GLU A 239 -15.56 3.33 -10.11
N TYR A 240 -16.14 3.56 -11.29
CA TYR A 240 -15.73 2.88 -12.50
C TYR A 240 -15.81 3.82 -13.70
N ASN A 241 -14.90 3.65 -14.67
CA ASN A 241 -14.88 4.46 -15.86
C ASN A 241 -15.66 3.78 -16.99
N SER A 242 -16.93 4.15 -17.15
CA SER A 242 -17.79 3.66 -18.23
C SER A 242 -17.65 4.48 -19.54
N GLY A 243 -16.84 5.52 -19.54
CA GLY A 243 -16.74 6.48 -20.64
C GLY A 243 -17.94 7.44 -20.73
N LYS A 244 -18.93 7.32 -19.84
CA LYS A 244 -20.13 8.17 -19.78
C LYS A 244 -20.07 9.13 -18.61
N LYS A 245 -20.47 10.39 -18.83
CA LYS A 245 -20.58 11.36 -17.73
C LYS A 245 -21.75 10.98 -16.83
N ASN A 246 -21.56 11.00 -15.52
CA ASN A 246 -22.55 10.86 -14.43
C ASN A 246 -22.99 9.42 -14.04
N GLU A 247 -22.41 8.35 -14.58
CA GLU A 247 -22.81 6.98 -14.26
C GLU A 247 -21.66 6.17 -13.61
N ASN A 248 -20.87 6.79 -12.77
CA ASN A 248 -19.54 6.25 -12.51
C ASN A 248 -19.35 5.70 -11.10
N ALA A 249 -20.38 5.65 -10.27
CA ALA A 249 -20.17 5.17 -8.91
C ALA A 249 -21.38 4.51 -8.24
N VAL A 250 -21.13 3.40 -7.56
CA VAL A 250 -21.98 2.86 -6.51
C VAL A 250 -21.52 3.48 -5.18
N ARG A 251 -22.41 4.18 -4.50
CA ARG A 251 -22.13 4.89 -3.24
C ARG A 251 -22.79 4.17 -2.08
N PHE A 252 -22.06 3.98 -1.00
CA PHE A 252 -22.57 3.40 0.22
C PHE A 252 -22.95 4.51 1.21
N ALA A 253 -24.13 4.38 1.84
CA ALA A 253 -24.61 5.33 2.86
C ALA A 253 -23.70 5.38 4.09
N LYS A 254 -23.03 4.26 4.38
CA LYS A 254 -21.97 4.10 5.39
C LYS A 254 -20.97 3.08 4.88
N SER A 255 -19.78 3.06 5.46
CA SER A 255 -18.77 2.04 5.13
C SER A 255 -19.36 0.64 5.29
N PHE A 256 -19.27 -0.17 4.25
CA PHE A 256 -19.82 -1.51 4.21
C PHE A 256 -18.77 -2.55 3.79
N PRO A 257 -18.62 -3.71 4.48
CA PRO A 257 -17.66 -4.74 4.09
C PRO A 257 -17.99 -5.32 2.71
N VAL A 258 -16.96 -5.34 1.85
CA VAL A 258 -17.08 -5.73 0.45
C VAL A 258 -16.00 -6.74 0.09
N LEU A 259 -16.36 -7.80 -0.61
CA LEU A 259 -15.44 -8.73 -1.25
C LEU A 259 -15.35 -8.40 -2.73
N HIS A 260 -14.13 -8.17 -3.21
CA HIS A 260 -13.82 -7.82 -4.59
C HIS A 260 -13.09 -8.96 -5.30
N TYR A 261 -13.64 -9.45 -6.37
CA TYR A 261 -13.04 -10.41 -7.30
C TYR A 261 -12.31 -9.63 -8.38
N ARG A 262 -11.01 -9.44 -8.20
CA ARG A 262 -10.19 -8.51 -9.00
C ARG A 262 -10.17 -8.84 -10.49
N ALA A 263 -10.04 -10.11 -10.84
CA ALA A 263 -9.97 -10.54 -12.24
C ALA A 263 -11.30 -10.37 -12.99
N GLU A 264 -12.42 -10.35 -12.26
CA GLU A 264 -13.77 -10.33 -12.82
C GLU A 264 -14.40 -8.93 -12.78
N GLY A 265 -13.83 -8.00 -12.01
CA GLY A 265 -14.47 -6.70 -11.75
C GLY A 265 -15.82 -6.84 -11.03
N ARG A 266 -15.97 -7.89 -10.20
CA ARG A 266 -17.19 -8.24 -9.49
C ARG A 266 -17.01 -8.02 -8.01
N PHE A 267 -18.08 -7.58 -7.35
CA PHE A 267 -18.11 -7.35 -5.90
C PHE A 267 -19.23 -8.14 -5.25
N GLU A 268 -19.01 -8.63 -4.04
CA GLU A 268 -19.99 -9.33 -3.24
C GLU A 268 -20.21 -8.60 -1.91
N LEU A 269 -21.48 -8.51 -1.50
CA LEU A 269 -21.95 -7.89 -0.26
C LEU A 269 -22.88 -8.86 0.45
N ALA A 270 -22.88 -8.85 1.79
CA ALA A 270 -23.85 -9.55 2.61
C ALA A 270 -24.57 -8.54 3.52
N LEU A 271 -25.85 -8.32 3.32
CA LEU A 271 -26.67 -7.36 4.08
C LEU A 271 -27.55 -8.12 5.08
N GLU A 272 -27.29 -7.98 6.38
CA GLU A 272 -28.09 -8.60 7.44
C GLU A 272 -29.54 -8.09 7.43
N GLU A 273 -29.70 -6.79 7.21
CA GLU A 273 -30.98 -6.14 6.97
C GLU A 273 -30.92 -5.47 5.60
N ALA A 274 -31.60 -6.04 4.63
CA ALA A 274 -31.70 -5.45 3.30
C ALA A 274 -33.09 -4.83 3.14
N PRO A 275 -33.21 -3.50 3.26
CA PRO A 275 -34.42 -2.81 2.85
C PRO A 275 -34.76 -3.14 1.40
N ALA A 276 -36.03 -3.18 1.06
CA ALA A 276 -36.43 -3.38 -0.32
C ALA A 276 -35.81 -2.30 -1.21
N ALA A 277 -35.15 -2.74 -2.28
CA ALA A 277 -34.55 -1.79 -3.22
C ALA A 277 -35.66 -1.00 -3.93
N VAL A 278 -35.54 0.33 -3.89
CA VAL A 278 -36.38 1.22 -4.69
C VAL A 278 -35.64 1.47 -6.00
N ILE A 279 -36.23 1.02 -7.11
CA ILE A 279 -35.68 1.24 -8.45
C ILE A 279 -36.67 2.10 -9.22
N LYS A 280 -36.24 3.30 -9.61
CA LYS A 280 -36.99 4.20 -10.50
C LYS A 280 -36.42 4.12 -11.90
N ALA A 281 -37.25 3.91 -12.92
CA ALA A 281 -36.83 3.85 -14.31
C ALA A 281 -38.01 4.22 -15.22
N LYS A 282 -37.71 4.78 -16.42
CA LYS A 282 -38.75 5.07 -17.42
C LYS A 282 -39.31 3.82 -18.08
N LYS A 283 -38.51 2.77 -18.21
CA LYS A 283 -38.89 1.50 -18.85
C LYS A 283 -38.41 0.32 -18.03
N THR A 284 -39.27 -0.68 -17.89
CA THR A 284 -38.96 -1.95 -17.25
C THR A 284 -39.39 -3.10 -18.17
N ARG A 285 -38.52 -4.08 -18.36
CA ARG A 285 -38.78 -5.30 -19.15
C ARG A 285 -38.24 -6.51 -18.40
N VAL A 286 -38.98 -7.62 -18.48
CA VAL A 286 -38.49 -8.91 -17.97
C VAL A 286 -38.23 -9.82 -19.18
N LYS A 287 -37.05 -10.42 -19.22
CA LYS A 287 -36.64 -11.36 -20.26
C LYS A 287 -35.75 -12.44 -19.63
N ASN A 288 -36.15 -13.71 -19.80
CA ASN A 288 -35.38 -14.87 -19.32
C ASN A 288 -34.98 -14.77 -17.83
N GLY A 289 -35.92 -14.33 -16.96
CA GLY A 289 -35.65 -14.18 -15.53
C GLY A 289 -34.81 -12.96 -15.12
N VAL A 290 -34.40 -12.14 -16.09
CA VAL A 290 -33.67 -10.88 -15.83
C VAL A 290 -34.63 -9.70 -15.96
N THR A 291 -34.71 -8.86 -14.94
CA THR A 291 -35.43 -7.58 -15.01
C THR A 291 -34.49 -6.49 -15.49
N VAL A 292 -34.82 -5.84 -16.61
CA VAL A 292 -34.02 -4.76 -17.20
C VAL A 292 -34.73 -3.43 -17.01
N TYR A 293 -34.09 -2.51 -16.32
CA TYR A 293 -34.51 -1.13 -16.11
C TYR A 293 -33.73 -0.21 -17.05
N SER A 294 -34.37 0.79 -17.65
CA SER A 294 -33.71 1.69 -18.58
C SER A 294 -34.36 3.08 -18.68
N GLY A 295 -33.59 4.05 -19.21
CA GLY A 295 -34.02 5.40 -19.46
C GLY A 295 -33.92 6.31 -18.22
N GLY A 296 -32.76 6.40 -17.65
CA GLY A 296 -32.49 7.13 -16.40
C GLY A 296 -32.94 6.31 -15.20
N VAL A 297 -32.06 5.43 -14.72
CA VAL A 297 -32.32 4.51 -13.60
C VAL A 297 -31.72 5.08 -12.33
N GLU A 298 -32.51 5.12 -11.26
CA GLU A 298 -32.06 5.41 -9.92
C GLU A 298 -32.33 4.17 -9.05
N LEU A 299 -31.29 3.66 -8.41
CA LEU A 299 -31.33 2.57 -7.44
C LEU A 299 -30.98 3.10 -6.06
N ASP A 300 -31.80 2.82 -5.08
CA ASP A 300 -31.52 3.08 -3.67
C ASP A 300 -32.14 1.96 -2.81
N ASN A 301 -31.33 1.34 -1.96
CA ASN A 301 -31.80 0.34 -0.99
C ASN A 301 -31.48 0.76 0.46
N GLY A 302 -31.19 2.03 0.70
CA GLY A 302 -30.84 2.54 2.02
C GLY A 302 -29.42 2.20 2.49
N VAL A 303 -28.75 1.23 1.85
CA VAL A 303 -27.35 0.84 2.13
C VAL A 303 -26.41 1.33 1.05
N PHE A 304 -26.80 1.18 -0.20
CA PHE A 304 -26.07 1.75 -1.34
C PHE A 304 -27.02 2.34 -2.38
N SER A 305 -26.53 3.27 -3.14
CA SER A 305 -27.26 3.96 -4.20
C SER A 305 -26.44 4.01 -5.49
N TRP A 306 -27.14 4.05 -6.61
CA TRP A 306 -26.55 4.20 -7.94
C TRP A 306 -27.49 4.92 -8.88
N LYS A 307 -26.93 5.65 -9.87
CA LYS A 307 -27.69 6.28 -10.96
C LYS A 307 -27.03 5.99 -12.29
N GLY A 308 -27.81 5.68 -13.30
CA GLY A 308 -27.33 5.41 -14.62
C GLY A 308 -28.42 5.19 -15.67
N GLU A 309 -28.05 4.81 -16.89
CA GLU A 309 -28.98 4.63 -18.00
C GLU A 309 -29.65 3.26 -18.01
N LYS A 310 -28.96 2.21 -17.55
CA LYS A 310 -29.47 0.85 -17.62
C LYS A 310 -28.96 0.03 -16.44
N LEU A 311 -29.85 -0.73 -15.82
CA LEU A 311 -29.57 -1.70 -14.77
C LEU A 311 -30.25 -3.02 -15.10
N GLU A 312 -29.52 -4.13 -15.00
CA GLU A 312 -30.10 -5.47 -15.06
C GLU A 312 -30.08 -6.07 -13.65
N VAL A 313 -31.20 -6.67 -13.26
CA VAL A 313 -31.38 -7.33 -11.96
C VAL A 313 -31.74 -8.78 -12.18
N LEU A 314 -30.96 -9.68 -11.61
CA LEU A 314 -31.18 -11.12 -11.61
C LEU A 314 -31.24 -11.61 -10.16
N GLU A 315 -32.28 -12.34 -9.82
CA GLU A 315 -32.39 -13.05 -8.55
C GLU A 315 -32.28 -14.55 -8.80
N LYS A 316 -31.28 -15.18 -8.20
CA LYS A 316 -31.05 -16.62 -8.32
C LYS A 316 -30.40 -17.14 -7.03
N ASP A 317 -30.91 -18.27 -6.52
CA ASP A 317 -30.36 -19.00 -5.37
C ASP A 317 -30.11 -18.10 -4.13
N GLY A 318 -31.03 -17.13 -3.89
CA GLY A 318 -30.93 -16.17 -2.78
C GLY A 318 -29.92 -15.02 -2.98
N VAL A 319 -29.30 -14.93 -4.16
CA VAL A 319 -28.37 -13.87 -4.53
C VAL A 319 -29.06 -12.90 -5.50
N THR A 320 -28.97 -11.60 -5.22
CA THR A 320 -29.39 -10.54 -6.15
C THR A 320 -28.17 -10.00 -6.89
N THR A 321 -28.07 -10.29 -8.18
CA THR A 321 -27.02 -9.76 -9.04
C THR A 321 -27.48 -8.48 -9.72
N LEU A 322 -26.73 -7.40 -9.54
CA LEU A 322 -26.93 -6.10 -10.16
C LEU A 322 -25.84 -5.88 -11.22
N VAL A 323 -26.26 -5.72 -12.48
CA VAL A 323 -25.35 -5.52 -13.60
C VAL A 323 -25.50 -4.10 -14.12
N PHE A 324 -24.41 -3.34 -14.02
CA PHE A 324 -24.29 -1.95 -14.39
C PHE A 324 -23.70 -1.76 -15.78
#